data_ad3c3e25b09e5036ab9a6b4835c7b1c1
#
_entry.id   ad3c3e25b09e5036ab9a6b4835c7b1c1
#
_cell.length_a   1.000
_cell.length_b   1.000
_cell.length_c   1.000
_cell.angle_alpha   90.00
_cell.angle_beta   90.00
_cell.angle_gamma   90.00
#
_symmetry.space_group_name_H-M   'P 1'
#
loop_
_entity.id
_entity.type
_entity.pdbx_description
1 polymer ?
#
loop_
_entity_poly.entity_id
_entity_poly.type
_entity_poly.pdbx_seq_one_letter_code
_entity_poly.pdbx_strand_id
1 'polypeptide(L)'
;MWFLNNEEFNLVPEEYQGFVYQITELDTNKKYIGKKNFWKPKTLPITKTRKRRVRTRVESDWKEYYGSSIELCKLVEERGFKKFKREILRLCKTKGEMSYYEAKFQFDNDVLFRDDYYNSFIGCKIHAKHLTS
;
A
#
# COMPACT_ATOMS: atom_id res chain seq x y z
N MET A 1 -7.81 -0.76 10.93
CA MET A 1 -6.53 -0.76 11.64
C MET A 1 -5.49 -1.59 10.91
N TRP A 2 -4.27 -1.11 10.82
CA TRP A 2 -3.17 -1.85 10.20
C TRP A 2 -2.34 -2.57 11.25
N PHE A 3 -1.78 -3.73 10.89
CA PHE A 3 -0.90 -4.52 11.76
C PHE A 3 0.46 -4.74 11.10
N LEU A 4 1.52 -4.62 11.87
CA LEU A 4 2.88 -4.98 11.48
C LEU A 4 3.41 -5.98 12.51
N ASN A 5 3.78 -7.19 12.06
CA ASN A 5 4.20 -8.27 12.95
C ASN A 5 3.21 -8.56 14.09
N ASN A 6 1.92 -8.54 13.76
CA ASN A 6 0.79 -8.76 14.68
C ASN A 6 0.60 -7.65 15.74
N GLU A 7 1.27 -6.51 15.59
CA GLU A 7 1.09 -5.33 16.44
C GLU A 7 0.41 -4.23 15.67
N GLU A 8 -0.43 -3.44 16.33
CA GLU A 8 -1.06 -2.27 15.74
C GLU A 8 -0.03 -1.29 15.21
N PHE A 9 -0.24 -0.82 13.99
CA PHE A 9 0.61 0.15 13.33
C PHE A 9 -0.22 1.37 12.94
N ASN A 10 0.02 2.51 13.57
CA ASN A 10 -0.74 3.74 13.35
C ASN A 10 0.13 4.99 13.26
N LEU A 11 1.45 4.85 13.33
CA LEU A 11 2.40 5.95 13.20
C LEU A 11 3.01 5.96 11.81
N VAL A 12 3.13 7.16 11.22
CA VAL A 12 3.77 7.33 9.91
C VAL A 12 5.27 7.49 10.10
N PRO A 13 6.09 6.51 9.66
CA PRO A 13 7.54 6.66 9.76
C PRO A 13 8.03 7.57 8.64
N GLU A 14 8.72 8.64 9.00
CA GLU A 14 9.20 9.64 8.03
C GLU A 14 10.19 9.08 7.01
N GLU A 15 11.01 8.11 7.41
CA GLU A 15 12.03 7.49 6.56
C GLU A 15 11.48 6.53 5.52
N TYR A 16 10.20 6.14 5.63
CA TYR A 16 9.57 5.20 4.68
C TYR A 16 8.63 5.92 3.74
N GLN A 17 8.69 5.57 2.47
CA GLN A 17 7.80 6.11 1.44
C GLN A 17 6.43 5.44 1.46
N GLY A 18 6.40 4.16 1.75
CA GLY A 18 5.17 3.40 1.75
C GLY A 18 5.39 1.97 2.20
N PHE A 19 4.46 1.11 1.85
CA PHE A 19 4.48 -0.27 2.32
C PHE A 19 3.80 -1.22 1.33
N VAL A 20 4.15 -2.49 1.43
CA VAL A 20 3.46 -3.60 0.77
C VAL A 20 2.58 -4.27 1.82
N TYR A 21 1.36 -4.59 1.45
CA TYR A 21 0.37 -5.07 2.40
C TYR A 21 -0.39 -6.29 1.89
N GLN A 22 -1.04 -6.97 2.83
CA GLN A 22 -2.00 -8.03 2.55
C GLN A 22 -3.28 -7.75 3.32
N ILE A 23 -4.41 -7.78 2.61
CA ILE A 23 -5.74 -7.68 3.21
C ILE A 23 -6.37 -9.06 3.14
N THR A 24 -6.86 -9.55 4.26
CA THR A 24 -7.46 -10.88 4.38
C THR A 24 -8.92 -10.75 4.82
N GLU A 25 -9.84 -11.35 4.05
CA GLU A 25 -11.22 -11.53 4.49
C GLU A 25 -11.28 -12.70 5.48
N LEU A 26 -11.67 -12.43 6.71
CA LEU A 26 -11.57 -13.40 7.81
C LEU A 26 -12.51 -14.59 7.65
N ASP A 27 -13.70 -14.38 7.06
CA ASP A 27 -14.69 -15.45 6.89
C ASP A 27 -14.31 -16.47 5.82
N THR A 28 -13.68 -16.02 4.73
CA THR A 28 -13.34 -16.88 3.58
C THR A 28 -11.85 -17.14 3.46
N ASN A 29 -11.03 -16.40 4.20
CA ASN A 29 -9.57 -16.41 4.08
C ASN A 29 -9.06 -15.98 2.70
N LYS A 30 -9.88 -15.26 1.93
CA LYS A 30 -9.49 -14.71 0.63
C LYS A 30 -8.70 -13.42 0.80
N LYS A 31 -7.64 -13.24 -0.01
CA LYS A 31 -6.61 -12.23 0.23
C LYS A 31 -6.38 -11.31 -0.96
N TYR A 32 -5.76 -10.19 -0.70
CA TYR A 32 -5.29 -9.24 -1.71
C TYR A 32 -3.93 -8.68 -1.29
N ILE A 33 -2.94 -8.69 -2.18
CA ILE A 33 -1.62 -8.11 -1.95
C ILE A 33 -1.48 -6.87 -2.83
N GLY A 34 -1.09 -5.75 -2.22
CA GLY A 34 -0.90 -4.49 -2.92
C GLY A 34 0.15 -3.62 -2.24
N LYS A 35 0.27 -2.39 -2.72
CA LYS A 35 1.17 -1.39 -2.15
C LYS A 35 0.42 -0.09 -1.92
N LYS A 36 0.90 0.72 -0.96
CA LYS A 36 0.31 2.02 -0.65
C LYS A 36 1.40 2.99 -0.19
N ASN A 37 1.35 4.21 -0.67
CA ASN A 37 2.22 5.28 -0.21
C ASN A 37 1.72 5.82 1.13
N PHE A 38 2.64 6.09 2.06
CA PHE A 38 2.35 6.90 3.25
C PHE A 38 2.18 8.36 2.89
N TRP A 39 2.92 8.81 1.87
CA TRP A 39 3.03 10.23 1.51
C TRP A 39 2.53 10.45 0.09
N LYS A 40 1.85 11.57 -0.11
CA LYS A 40 1.49 12.04 -1.44
C LYS A 40 2.12 13.41 -1.69
N PRO A 41 2.48 13.73 -2.94
CA PRO A 41 3.06 15.03 -3.26
C PRO A 41 2.03 16.15 -3.09
N LYS A 42 2.50 17.31 -2.65
CA LYS A 42 1.72 18.55 -2.59
C LYS A 42 2.58 19.69 -3.07
N THR A 43 2.04 20.53 -3.96
CA THR A 43 2.72 21.73 -4.41
C THR A 43 2.12 22.92 -3.67
N LEU A 44 2.97 23.67 -2.97
CA LEU A 44 2.55 24.88 -2.28
C LEU A 44 2.52 26.04 -3.28
N PRO A 45 1.48 26.89 -3.27
CA PRO A 45 1.38 28.00 -4.19
C PRO A 45 2.39 29.11 -3.89
N ILE A 46 2.60 30.01 -4.88
CA ILE A 46 3.42 31.19 -4.73
C ILE A 46 2.70 32.16 -3.78
N THR A 47 3.44 32.72 -2.82
CA THR A 47 2.93 33.72 -1.86
C THR A 47 3.85 34.93 -1.82
N LYS A 48 3.50 35.96 -1.04
CA LYS A 48 4.35 37.16 -0.84
C LYS A 48 5.74 36.82 -0.30
N THR A 49 5.83 35.81 0.56
CA THR A 49 7.08 35.34 1.18
C THR A 49 7.77 34.24 0.41
N ARG A 50 7.05 33.62 -0.51
CA ARG A 50 7.54 32.46 -1.27
C ARG A 50 7.34 32.73 -2.76
N LYS A 51 8.43 33.05 -3.45
CA LYS A 51 8.43 33.44 -4.88
C LYS A 51 8.39 32.25 -5.83
N ARG A 52 8.55 31.02 -5.35
CA ARG A 52 8.52 29.77 -6.13
C ARG A 52 7.50 28.81 -5.59
N ARG A 53 6.96 28.00 -6.48
CA ARG A 53 6.19 26.84 -6.05
C ARG A 53 7.13 25.88 -5.33
N VAL A 54 6.74 25.45 -4.15
CA VAL A 54 7.53 24.52 -3.34
C VAL A 54 6.83 23.17 -3.35
N ARG A 55 7.56 22.12 -3.74
CA ARG A 55 7.07 20.75 -3.63
C ARG A 55 7.31 20.26 -2.22
N THR A 56 6.27 19.72 -1.63
CA THR A 56 6.33 19.07 -0.33
C THR A 56 5.51 17.79 -0.39
N ARG A 57 5.42 17.09 0.72
CA ARG A 57 4.60 15.88 0.82
C ARG A 57 3.66 16.00 2.01
N VAL A 58 2.51 15.35 1.91
CA VAL A 58 1.54 15.26 2.99
C VAL A 58 1.15 13.80 3.17
N GLU A 59 0.66 13.46 4.35
CA GLU A 59 0.19 12.12 4.64
C GLU A 59 -0.97 11.75 3.71
N SER A 60 -0.92 10.53 3.16
CA SER A 60 -1.97 9.99 2.31
C SER A 60 -3.14 9.48 3.16
N ASP A 61 -4.14 8.91 2.52
CA ASP A 61 -5.29 8.26 3.17
C ASP A 61 -5.02 6.81 3.58
N TRP A 62 -3.76 6.45 3.82
CA TRP A 62 -3.36 5.06 4.07
C TRP A 62 -4.06 4.42 5.26
N LYS A 63 -4.42 5.20 6.28
CA LYS A 63 -5.08 4.66 7.48
C LYS A 63 -6.46 4.07 7.19
N GLU A 64 -7.19 4.65 6.24
CA GLU A 64 -8.53 4.23 5.84
C GLU A 64 -8.54 3.36 4.57
N TYR A 65 -7.38 3.09 3.99
CA TYR A 65 -7.25 2.45 2.69
C TYR A 65 -7.47 0.93 2.78
N TYR A 66 -8.31 0.40 1.89
CA TYR A 66 -8.63 -1.04 1.78
C TYR A 66 -8.30 -1.63 0.42
N GLY A 67 -7.27 -1.11 -0.24
CA GLY A 67 -6.79 -1.64 -1.51
C GLY A 67 -7.39 -0.96 -2.73
N SER A 68 -6.86 -1.30 -3.90
CA SER A 68 -7.28 -0.76 -5.18
C SER A 68 -8.24 -1.69 -5.94
N SER A 69 -8.52 -2.88 -5.43
CA SER A 69 -9.47 -3.81 -6.03
C SER A 69 -10.90 -3.31 -5.82
N ILE A 70 -11.62 -3.10 -6.92
CA ILE A 70 -13.03 -2.66 -6.87
C ILE A 70 -13.88 -3.73 -6.17
N GLU A 71 -13.65 -5.00 -6.49
CA GLU A 71 -14.36 -6.12 -5.87
C GLU A 71 -14.16 -6.14 -4.35
N LEU A 72 -12.92 -6.01 -3.91
CA LEU A 72 -12.59 -6.01 -2.48
C LEU A 72 -13.24 -4.83 -1.76
N CYS A 73 -13.15 -3.62 -2.33
CA CYS A 73 -13.76 -2.43 -1.73
C CYS A 73 -15.27 -2.57 -1.58
N LYS A 74 -15.95 -3.14 -2.56
CA LYS A 74 -17.40 -3.42 -2.46
C LYS A 74 -17.72 -4.38 -1.32
N LEU A 75 -16.91 -5.42 -1.15
CA LEU A 75 -17.12 -6.39 -0.08
C LEU A 75 -16.87 -5.77 1.29
N VAL A 76 -15.90 -4.88 1.42
CA VAL A 76 -15.64 -4.15 2.66
C VAL A 76 -16.85 -3.29 3.05
N GLU A 77 -17.46 -2.59 2.07
CA GLU A 77 -18.67 -1.80 2.31
C GLU A 77 -19.87 -2.68 2.71
N GLU A 78 -20.05 -3.82 2.04
CA GLU A 78 -21.18 -4.73 2.30
C GLU A 78 -21.07 -5.48 3.60
N ARG A 79 -19.85 -5.96 3.95
CA ARG A 79 -19.63 -6.88 5.08
C ARG A 79 -19.09 -6.19 6.32
N GLY A 80 -18.58 -4.96 6.19
CA GLY A 80 -18.02 -4.16 7.28
C GLY A 80 -16.53 -4.38 7.50
N PHE A 81 -15.88 -3.39 8.07
CA PHE A 81 -14.42 -3.35 8.27
C PHE A 81 -13.90 -4.47 9.17
N LYS A 82 -14.70 -4.90 10.14
CA LYS A 82 -14.29 -5.91 11.11
C LYS A 82 -14.07 -7.30 10.52
N LYS A 83 -14.57 -7.53 9.31
CA LYS A 83 -14.40 -8.79 8.57
C LYS A 83 -13.11 -8.88 7.80
N PHE A 84 -12.30 -7.82 7.80
CA PHE A 84 -11.07 -7.73 7.03
C PHE A 84 -9.90 -7.36 7.92
N LYS A 85 -8.81 -8.11 7.79
CA LYS A 85 -7.55 -7.82 8.49
C LYS A 85 -6.55 -7.24 7.51
N ARG A 86 -5.96 -6.10 7.85
CA ARG A 86 -4.95 -5.42 7.05
C ARG A 86 -3.59 -5.58 7.70
N GLU A 87 -2.66 -6.19 6.99
CA GLU A 87 -1.31 -6.46 7.48
C GLU A 87 -0.27 -5.80 6.58
N ILE A 88 0.73 -5.18 7.20
CA ILE A 88 1.90 -4.65 6.49
C ILE A 88 2.90 -5.78 6.36
N LEU A 89 3.24 -6.14 5.12
CA LEU A 89 4.24 -7.18 4.84
C LEU A 89 5.65 -6.61 4.86
N ARG A 90 5.82 -5.38 4.37
CA ARG A 90 7.13 -4.73 4.33
C ARG A 90 6.99 -3.22 4.23
N LEU A 91 7.77 -2.51 5.04
CA LEU A 91 7.96 -1.06 4.92
C LEU A 91 9.03 -0.79 3.87
N CYS A 92 8.79 0.16 2.98
CA CYS A 92 9.67 0.48 1.85
C CYS A 92 10.08 1.95 1.86
N LYS A 93 11.36 2.21 1.57
CA LYS A 93 11.91 3.56 1.57
C LYS A 93 11.73 4.31 0.27
N THR A 94 11.54 3.60 -0.84
CA THR A 94 11.36 4.19 -2.17
C THR A 94 10.17 3.57 -2.90
N LYS A 95 9.64 4.28 -3.90
CA LYS A 95 8.58 3.76 -4.76
C LYS A 95 9.03 2.55 -5.57
N GLY A 96 10.29 2.53 -6.00
CA GLY A 96 10.87 1.39 -6.72
C GLY A 96 10.94 0.15 -5.83
N GLU A 97 11.34 0.32 -4.58
CA GLU A 97 11.36 -0.77 -3.58
C GLU A 97 9.96 -1.31 -3.33
N MET A 98 8.96 -0.42 -3.22
CA MET A 98 7.56 -0.82 -3.09
C MET A 98 7.11 -1.70 -4.26
N SER A 99 7.40 -1.30 -5.49
CA SER A 99 7.03 -2.05 -6.69
C SER A 99 7.71 -3.41 -6.75
N TYR A 100 9.00 -3.47 -6.39
CA TYR A 100 9.75 -4.71 -6.34
C TYR A 100 9.14 -5.72 -5.36
N TYR A 101 8.92 -5.30 -4.13
CA TYR A 101 8.40 -6.21 -3.10
C TYR A 101 6.93 -6.55 -3.29
N GLU A 102 6.13 -5.64 -3.82
CA GLU A 102 4.75 -5.97 -4.20
C GLU A 102 4.73 -7.11 -5.21
N ALA A 103 5.49 -6.98 -6.29
CA ALA A 103 5.57 -8.02 -7.33
C ALA A 103 6.15 -9.31 -6.76
N LYS A 104 7.19 -9.21 -5.94
CA LYS A 104 7.82 -10.38 -5.32
C LYS A 104 6.83 -11.17 -4.46
N PHE A 105 6.10 -10.50 -3.57
CA PHE A 105 5.10 -11.17 -2.75
C PHE A 105 3.97 -11.76 -3.58
N GLN A 106 3.55 -11.07 -4.63
CA GLN A 106 2.51 -11.56 -5.53
C GLN A 106 2.96 -12.82 -6.29
N PHE A 107 4.19 -12.84 -6.81
CA PHE A 107 4.75 -14.01 -7.48
C PHE A 107 5.02 -15.16 -6.49
N ASP A 108 5.58 -14.88 -5.34
CA ASP A 108 5.89 -15.89 -4.33
C ASP A 108 4.63 -16.60 -3.82
N ASN A 109 3.50 -15.94 -3.84
CA ASN A 109 2.21 -16.50 -3.41
C ASN A 109 1.33 -16.98 -4.58
N ASP A 110 1.82 -16.91 -5.82
CA ASP A 110 1.09 -17.35 -7.02
C ASP A 110 -0.33 -16.78 -7.12
N VAL A 111 -0.48 -15.49 -6.81
CA VAL A 111 -1.80 -14.84 -6.65
C VAL A 111 -2.70 -14.97 -7.88
N LEU A 112 -2.13 -15.02 -9.10
CA LEU A 112 -2.91 -15.13 -10.35
C LEU A 112 -3.41 -16.55 -10.62
N PHE A 113 -2.81 -17.55 -9.97
CA PHE A 113 -3.17 -18.96 -10.16
C PHE A 113 -4.04 -19.51 -9.04
N ARG A 114 -4.27 -18.74 -7.99
CA ARG A 114 -5.02 -19.17 -6.81
C ARG A 114 -6.38 -18.52 -6.74
N ASP A 115 -7.39 -19.27 -6.36
CA ASP A 115 -8.76 -18.77 -6.19
C ASP A 115 -8.95 -17.95 -4.90
N ASP A 116 -8.01 -18.06 -3.96
CA ASP A 116 -8.08 -17.38 -2.67
C ASP A 116 -7.41 -16.00 -2.67
N TYR A 117 -7.22 -15.39 -3.86
CA TYR A 117 -6.72 -14.02 -4.00
C TYR A 117 -7.64 -13.22 -4.90
N TYR A 118 -7.83 -11.94 -4.53
CA TYR A 118 -8.56 -10.97 -5.34
C TYR A 118 -7.71 -10.34 -6.45
N ASN A 119 -6.40 -10.60 -6.46
CA ASN A 119 -5.49 -10.04 -7.45
C ASN A 119 -5.79 -10.60 -8.84
N SER A 120 -5.92 -9.70 -9.84
CA SER A 120 -6.23 -10.08 -11.22
C SER A 120 -5.07 -9.83 -12.20
N PHE A 121 -4.05 -9.09 -11.78
CA PHE A 121 -2.85 -8.86 -12.61
C PHE A 121 -1.66 -8.52 -11.72
N ILE A 122 -0.45 -8.69 -12.27
CA ILE A 122 0.79 -8.24 -11.66
C ILE A 122 1.45 -7.28 -12.65
N GLY A 123 1.65 -6.03 -12.22
CA GLY A 123 2.31 -5.03 -13.03
C GLY A 123 3.40 -4.32 -12.25
N CYS A 124 4.63 -4.32 -12.78
CA CYS A 124 5.71 -3.58 -12.18
C CYS A 124 6.71 -3.12 -13.23
N LYS A 125 7.32 -1.96 -12.97
CA LYS A 125 8.42 -1.44 -13.75
C LYS A 125 9.54 -1.10 -12.77
N ILE A 126 10.61 -1.88 -12.79
CA ILE A 126 11.67 -1.81 -11.79
C ILE A 126 13.01 -1.64 -12.47
N HIS A 127 13.82 -0.71 -11.97
CA HIS A 127 15.20 -0.52 -12.38
C HIS A 127 16.14 -0.87 -11.22
N ALA A 128 17.31 -1.42 -11.54
CA ALA A 128 18.30 -1.80 -10.54
C ALA A 128 18.67 -0.64 -9.61
N LYS A 129 18.74 0.58 -10.11
CA LYS A 129 19.03 1.79 -9.34
C LYS A 129 18.01 2.08 -8.24
N HIS A 130 16.77 1.57 -8.36
CA HIS A 130 15.74 1.75 -7.34
C HIS A 130 15.92 0.82 -6.14
N LEU A 131 16.76 -0.19 -6.28
CA LEU A 131 17.00 -1.22 -5.28
C LEU A 131 18.29 -0.99 -4.50
N THR A 132 19.13 -0.10 -4.99
CA THR A 132 20.38 0.30 -4.34
C THR A 132 20.16 1.62 -3.63
N SER A 133 19.72 1.56 -2.43
CA SER A 133 19.49 2.77 -1.63
C SER A 133 20.66 3.08 -0.74
#